data_3ace5149d5a1a15fab1a412e5ecfada3
#
_entry.id   3ace5149d5a1a15fab1a412e5ecfada3
#
_cell.length_a   1.000
_cell.length_b   1.000
_cell.length_c   1.000
_cell.angle_alpha   90.00
_cell.angle_beta   90.00
_cell.angle_gamma   90.00
#
_symmetry.space_group_name_H-M   'P 1'
#
loop_
_entity.id
_entity.type
_entity.pdbx_description
1 polymer ?
#
loop_
_entity_poly.entity_id
_entity_poly.type
_entity_poly.pdbx_seq_one_letter_code
_entity_poly.pdbx_strand_id
1 'polypeptide(L)'
;MAFVQTICIRKTGTDIMKKRNEVSIALMLAGILLSSFMAYSQERRERTIDEIKTEAIHRAEVGQYPLIGLDPGDVKEAFESIHTSDKDEWAAGFMRVADRYFNEAKSLEKSDPTKANADYIRAWRLYSFGRWPIPASPGKQRSYEKALEAFLDHAKFYDPPLEVVHIPFEGKEIIGYLRLPKNAKGPVPLVIAVNGLDSRKEDLTESFGAILPFGIGYLAVDGPGTGQAPIKVTENSERMLSRVIDYAQSRPEVDKNRIAIHGVSWGAYWATKMAIVERGRLRGASAQSPPVDEFFQKDFLMNSLLGNREYLFDQVPALMNILEGVHTLDELADYLPKMSLVHQGLLGKPMAPMLVIAGVLDTQVPIADEYLLLSKGDVPKAAWINPRGGHLGRQVGVWPDPKIFKEVIIPWLVKTLQAPAN
;
A
#
# COMPACT_ATOMS: atom_id res chain seq x y z
N MET A 1 94.28 -3.31 -10.76
CA MET A 1 93.47 -3.68 -11.94
C MET A 1 92.17 -4.23 -11.38
N ALA A 2 91.09 -3.42 -11.38
CA ALA A 2 89.76 -3.80 -10.86
C ALA A 2 88.84 -3.90 -12.04
N PHE A 3 88.27 -5.08 -12.26
CA PHE A 3 87.23 -5.33 -13.27
C PHE A 3 85.87 -4.89 -12.71
N VAL A 4 85.19 -3.94 -13.35
CA VAL A 4 83.83 -3.59 -13.12
C VAL A 4 82.95 -4.40 -14.04
N GLN A 5 82.16 -5.31 -13.49
CA GLN A 5 81.12 -6.04 -14.23
C GLN A 5 79.79 -5.28 -14.18
N THR A 6 79.32 -4.77 -15.29
CA THR A 6 78.04 -4.14 -15.44
C THR A 6 76.98 -5.25 -15.60
N ILE A 7 76.08 -5.37 -14.61
CA ILE A 7 74.93 -6.27 -14.69
C ILE A 7 73.78 -5.52 -15.39
N CYS A 8 73.46 -5.97 -16.61
CA CYS A 8 72.31 -5.49 -17.36
C CYS A 8 71.09 -6.33 -16.95
N ILE A 9 70.18 -5.76 -16.14
CA ILE A 9 68.89 -6.41 -15.76
C ILE A 9 67.94 -6.27 -16.95
N ARG A 10 67.73 -7.35 -17.70
CA ARG A 10 66.60 -7.46 -18.64
C ARG A 10 65.31 -7.55 -17.85
N LYS A 11 64.43 -6.55 -17.92
CA LYS A 11 63.04 -6.67 -17.49
C LYS A 11 62.35 -7.74 -18.31
N THR A 12 61.98 -8.81 -17.66
CA THR A 12 61.33 -9.96 -18.31
C THR A 12 59.92 -9.62 -18.70
N GLY A 13 59.43 -10.18 -19.85
CA GLY A 13 58.10 -9.92 -20.43
C GLY A 13 56.90 -10.21 -19.51
N THR A 14 57.13 -10.86 -18.37
CA THR A 14 56.13 -11.14 -17.32
C THR A 14 55.61 -9.88 -16.61
N ASP A 15 56.46 -8.86 -16.42
CA ASP A 15 56.02 -7.60 -15.76
C ASP A 15 55.15 -6.76 -16.70
N ILE A 16 55.35 -6.82 -17.99
CA ILE A 16 54.54 -6.09 -18.99
C ILE A 16 53.18 -6.75 -19.15
N MET A 17 53.11 -8.09 -19.12
CA MET A 17 51.82 -8.82 -19.16
C MET A 17 51.02 -8.62 -17.89
N LYS A 18 51.65 -8.60 -16.70
CA LYS A 18 50.98 -8.37 -15.43
C LYS A 18 50.35 -6.96 -15.38
N LYS A 19 51.05 -5.90 -15.78
CA LYS A 19 50.54 -4.54 -15.88
C LYS A 19 49.40 -4.42 -16.91
N ARG A 20 49.45 -5.09 -18.05
CA ARG A 20 48.37 -5.11 -19.05
C ARG A 20 47.09 -5.77 -18.47
N ASN A 21 47.24 -6.86 -17.75
CA ASN A 21 46.08 -7.51 -17.11
C ASN A 21 45.48 -6.66 -16.00
N GLU A 22 46.27 -5.99 -15.18
CA GLU A 22 45.78 -5.08 -14.12
C GLU A 22 45.05 -3.88 -14.73
N VAL A 23 45.53 -3.29 -15.82
CA VAL A 23 44.85 -2.19 -16.53
C VAL A 23 43.56 -2.68 -17.21
N SER A 24 43.55 -3.90 -17.77
CA SER A 24 42.34 -4.48 -18.38
C SER A 24 41.24 -4.79 -17.34
N ILE A 25 41.64 -5.29 -16.16
CA ILE A 25 40.73 -5.56 -15.06
C ILE A 25 40.15 -4.22 -14.49
N ALA A 26 41.01 -3.20 -14.35
CA ALA A 26 40.57 -1.88 -13.89
C ALA A 26 39.58 -1.21 -14.87
N LEU A 27 39.82 -1.35 -16.17
CA LEU A 27 38.89 -0.85 -17.21
C LEU A 27 37.58 -1.64 -17.26
N MET A 28 37.59 -2.96 -17.03
CA MET A 28 36.40 -3.77 -16.92
C MET A 28 35.59 -3.40 -15.68
N LEU A 29 36.20 -3.21 -14.52
CA LEU A 29 35.57 -2.80 -13.29
C LEU A 29 35.02 -1.39 -13.42
N ALA A 30 35.72 -0.46 -14.06
CA ALA A 30 35.24 0.88 -14.34
C ALA A 30 34.04 0.87 -15.30
N GLY A 31 34.06 -0.01 -16.32
CA GLY A 31 32.93 -0.20 -17.24
C GLY A 31 31.69 -0.78 -16.55
N ILE A 32 31.85 -1.73 -15.64
CA ILE A 32 30.76 -2.30 -14.83
C ILE A 32 30.21 -1.25 -13.86
N LEU A 33 31.05 -0.46 -13.21
CA LEU A 33 30.64 0.63 -12.32
C LEU A 33 29.91 1.75 -13.07
N LEU A 34 30.39 2.12 -14.27
CA LEU A 34 29.72 3.12 -15.11
C LEU A 34 28.37 2.62 -15.65
N SER A 35 28.30 1.36 -16.07
CA SER A 35 27.02 0.77 -16.52
C SER A 35 26.02 0.62 -15.37
N SER A 36 26.47 0.25 -14.18
CA SER A 36 25.64 0.21 -12.97
C SER A 36 25.18 1.60 -12.54
N PHE A 37 26.07 2.61 -12.64
CA PHE A 37 25.71 3.99 -12.33
C PHE A 37 24.75 4.59 -13.37
N MET A 38 24.90 4.29 -14.66
CA MET A 38 23.96 4.71 -15.71
C MET A 38 22.60 4.01 -15.55
N ALA A 39 22.58 2.70 -15.27
CA ALA A 39 21.34 1.97 -14.99
C ALA A 39 20.63 2.55 -13.77
N TYR A 40 21.36 2.80 -12.68
CA TYR A 40 20.82 3.39 -11.46
C TYR A 40 20.32 4.84 -11.66
N SER A 41 21.00 5.67 -12.48
CA SER A 41 20.53 7.02 -12.80
C SER A 41 19.33 7.02 -13.75
N GLN A 42 19.21 6.01 -14.60
CA GLN A 42 18.05 5.85 -15.49
C GLN A 42 16.82 5.36 -14.73
N GLU A 43 16.98 4.55 -13.69
CA GLU A 43 15.89 4.11 -12.81
C GLU A 43 15.31 5.24 -11.95
N ARG A 44 16.09 6.29 -11.67
CA ARG A 44 15.66 7.42 -10.80
C ARG A 44 14.98 8.57 -11.54
N ARG A 45 14.98 8.61 -12.85
CA ARG A 45 14.23 9.65 -13.57
C ARG A 45 12.72 9.37 -13.52
N GLU A 46 11.93 10.42 -13.49
CA GLU A 46 10.49 10.30 -13.69
C GLU A 46 10.18 9.58 -15.01
N ARG A 47 9.14 8.76 -15.00
CA ARG A 47 8.64 8.16 -16.24
C ARG A 47 8.06 9.22 -17.14
N THR A 48 8.32 9.12 -18.43
CA THR A 48 7.59 9.90 -19.45
C THR A 48 6.13 9.44 -19.48
N ILE A 49 5.26 10.25 -20.06
CA ILE A 49 3.84 9.87 -20.21
C ILE A 49 3.67 8.58 -21.01
N ASP A 50 4.49 8.35 -22.04
CA ASP A 50 4.44 7.13 -22.85
C ASP A 50 4.90 5.89 -22.07
N GLU A 51 5.91 6.03 -21.21
CA GLU A 51 6.33 4.97 -20.30
C GLU A 51 5.26 4.65 -19.25
N ILE A 52 4.57 5.67 -18.73
CA ILE A 52 3.45 5.49 -17.79
C ILE A 52 2.30 4.76 -18.47
N LYS A 53 1.91 5.17 -19.67
CA LYS A 53 0.85 4.51 -20.46
C LYS A 53 1.18 3.04 -20.73
N THR A 54 2.40 2.78 -21.21
CA THR A 54 2.87 1.42 -21.52
C THR A 54 2.82 0.53 -20.27
N GLU A 55 3.36 1.01 -19.16
CA GLU A 55 3.35 0.29 -17.90
C GLU A 55 1.94 0.06 -17.34
N ALA A 56 1.08 1.08 -17.40
CA ALA A 56 -0.30 0.97 -16.93
C ALA A 56 -1.10 -0.04 -17.77
N ILE A 57 -0.99 0.00 -19.09
CA ILE A 57 -1.65 -0.99 -19.98
C ILE A 57 -1.16 -2.41 -19.64
N HIS A 58 0.17 -2.58 -19.50
CA HIS A 58 0.74 -3.87 -19.12
C HIS A 58 0.18 -4.36 -17.77
N ARG A 59 0.14 -3.49 -16.75
CA ARG A 59 -0.41 -3.85 -15.43
C ARG A 59 -1.90 -4.23 -15.50
N ALA A 60 -2.69 -3.56 -16.34
CA ALA A 60 -4.08 -3.94 -16.56
C ALA A 60 -4.18 -5.35 -17.22
N GLU A 61 -3.34 -5.64 -18.20
CA GLU A 61 -3.31 -6.94 -18.91
C GLU A 61 -2.94 -8.10 -18.00
N VAL A 62 -2.03 -7.89 -17.02
CA VAL A 62 -1.58 -8.94 -16.09
C VAL A 62 -2.29 -8.90 -14.73
N GLY A 63 -3.24 -7.97 -14.52
CA GLY A 63 -3.96 -7.82 -13.26
C GLY A 63 -3.08 -7.37 -12.09
N GLN A 64 -2.13 -6.46 -12.36
CA GLN A 64 -1.20 -5.93 -11.36
C GLN A 64 -1.67 -4.59 -10.81
N TYR A 65 -1.47 -4.36 -9.51
CA TYR A 65 -1.79 -3.10 -8.84
C TYR A 65 -1.05 -1.90 -9.50
N PRO A 66 -1.69 -0.73 -9.66
CA PRO A 66 -3.03 -0.35 -9.19
C PRO A 66 -4.17 -0.64 -10.18
N LEU A 67 -3.92 -1.41 -11.24
CA LEU A 67 -4.87 -1.67 -12.33
C LEU A 67 -5.66 -2.99 -12.15
N ILE A 68 -5.64 -3.58 -10.95
CA ILE A 68 -6.38 -4.83 -10.68
C ILE A 68 -7.88 -4.65 -10.99
N GLY A 69 -8.39 -5.49 -11.89
CA GLY A 69 -9.80 -5.51 -12.27
C GLY A 69 -10.24 -4.34 -13.17
N LEU A 70 -9.33 -3.53 -13.68
CA LEU A 70 -9.56 -2.64 -14.80
C LEU A 70 -9.45 -3.41 -16.12
N ASP A 71 -10.38 -3.16 -17.03
CA ASP A 71 -10.34 -3.71 -18.38
C ASP A 71 -9.22 -3.01 -19.19
N PRO A 72 -8.30 -3.76 -19.82
CA PRO A 72 -7.21 -3.15 -20.60
C PRO A 72 -7.70 -2.29 -21.77
N GLY A 73 -8.87 -2.60 -22.36
CA GLY A 73 -9.49 -1.81 -23.42
C GLY A 73 -9.93 -0.44 -22.92
N ASP A 74 -10.56 -0.37 -21.73
CA ASP A 74 -10.94 0.91 -21.11
C ASP A 74 -9.74 1.77 -20.75
N VAL A 75 -8.65 1.13 -20.28
CA VAL A 75 -7.41 1.84 -19.98
C VAL A 75 -6.79 2.42 -21.25
N LYS A 76 -6.76 1.67 -22.34
CA LYS A 76 -6.30 2.14 -23.66
C LYS A 76 -7.16 3.29 -24.15
N GLU A 77 -8.50 3.16 -24.08
CA GLU A 77 -9.43 4.22 -24.47
C GLU A 77 -9.24 5.51 -23.67
N ALA A 78 -9.06 5.40 -22.34
CA ALA A 78 -8.81 6.57 -21.51
C ALA A 78 -7.53 7.31 -21.94
N PHE A 79 -6.48 6.57 -22.30
CA PHE A 79 -5.20 7.13 -22.72
C PHE A 79 -5.21 7.80 -24.10
N GLU A 80 -6.24 7.61 -24.93
CA GLU A 80 -6.36 8.32 -26.21
C GLU A 80 -6.43 9.83 -26.04
N SER A 81 -6.99 10.32 -24.93
CA SER A 81 -7.14 11.74 -24.61
C SER A 81 -6.12 12.29 -23.61
N ILE A 82 -5.13 11.50 -23.20
CA ILE A 82 -4.10 11.89 -22.24
C ILE A 82 -2.77 12.02 -22.99
N HIS A 83 -2.20 13.21 -23.07
CA HIS A 83 -0.98 13.49 -23.83
C HIS A 83 0.19 13.95 -22.95
N THR A 84 -0.10 14.36 -21.71
CA THR A 84 0.87 14.88 -20.76
C THR A 84 0.75 14.17 -19.41
N SER A 85 1.65 14.46 -18.48
CA SER A 85 1.56 14.04 -17.09
C SER A 85 0.71 14.99 -16.22
N ASP A 86 -0.04 15.90 -16.84
CA ASP A 86 -0.95 16.79 -16.13
C ASP A 86 -2.03 16.01 -15.39
N LYS A 87 -2.23 16.36 -14.12
CA LYS A 87 -3.11 15.62 -13.20
C LYS A 87 -4.58 15.72 -13.56
N ASP A 88 -5.01 16.86 -14.12
CA ASP A 88 -6.40 17.09 -14.48
C ASP A 88 -6.71 16.48 -15.85
N GLU A 89 -5.77 16.48 -16.79
CA GLU A 89 -5.86 15.74 -18.05
C GLU A 89 -5.96 14.23 -17.79
N TRP A 90 -5.14 13.69 -16.88
CA TRP A 90 -5.22 12.30 -16.43
C TRP A 90 -6.61 11.96 -15.89
N ALA A 91 -7.11 12.76 -14.93
CA ALA A 91 -8.41 12.54 -14.34
C ALA A 91 -9.54 12.61 -15.38
N ALA A 92 -9.50 13.58 -16.29
CA ALA A 92 -10.50 13.77 -17.33
C ALA A 92 -10.56 12.57 -18.30
N GLY A 93 -9.42 12.03 -18.70
CA GLY A 93 -9.35 10.85 -19.58
C GLY A 93 -10.06 9.64 -18.98
N PHE A 94 -9.78 9.31 -17.72
CA PHE A 94 -10.43 8.20 -17.02
C PHE A 94 -11.90 8.48 -16.69
N MET A 95 -12.25 9.70 -16.28
CA MET A 95 -13.64 10.07 -16.01
C MET A 95 -14.50 9.94 -17.26
N ARG A 96 -14.01 10.31 -18.44
CA ARG A 96 -14.76 10.19 -19.72
C ARG A 96 -15.23 8.76 -19.97
N VAL A 97 -14.37 7.78 -19.76
CA VAL A 97 -14.72 6.36 -19.94
C VAL A 97 -15.63 5.88 -18.80
N ALA A 98 -15.34 6.28 -17.55
CA ALA A 98 -16.13 5.93 -16.39
C ALA A 98 -17.57 6.48 -16.45
N ASP A 99 -17.75 7.72 -16.91
CA ASP A 99 -19.06 8.38 -17.03
C ASP A 99 -20.01 7.59 -17.95
N ARG A 100 -19.50 6.94 -19.00
CA ARG A 100 -20.29 6.08 -19.88
C ARG A 100 -20.90 4.92 -19.11
N TYR A 101 -20.09 4.16 -18.36
CA TYR A 101 -20.54 3.04 -17.56
C TYR A 101 -21.46 3.46 -16.42
N PHE A 102 -21.13 4.57 -15.76
CA PHE A 102 -21.94 5.10 -14.67
C PHE A 102 -23.36 5.47 -15.14
N ASN A 103 -23.47 6.18 -16.27
CA ASN A 103 -24.76 6.59 -16.85
C ASN A 103 -25.55 5.37 -17.36
N GLU A 104 -24.88 4.38 -17.96
CA GLU A 104 -25.52 3.13 -18.37
C GLU A 104 -26.05 2.37 -17.16
N ALA A 105 -25.25 2.21 -16.09
CA ALA A 105 -25.67 1.59 -14.84
C ALA A 105 -26.94 2.24 -14.27
N LYS A 106 -26.97 3.57 -14.17
CA LYS A 106 -28.15 4.34 -13.72
C LYS A 106 -29.40 4.02 -14.54
N SER A 107 -29.27 3.88 -15.84
CA SER A 107 -30.40 3.58 -16.72
C SER A 107 -30.95 2.14 -16.58
N LEU A 108 -30.07 1.22 -16.14
CA LEU A 108 -30.35 -0.21 -16.05
C LEU A 108 -30.75 -0.68 -14.65
N GLU A 109 -30.67 0.13 -13.60
CA GLU A 109 -30.90 -0.29 -12.21
C GLU A 109 -32.19 -1.10 -12.01
N LYS A 110 -33.27 -0.75 -12.71
CA LYS A 110 -34.56 -1.43 -12.61
C LYS A 110 -34.78 -2.55 -13.59
N SER A 111 -34.25 -2.42 -14.82
CA SER A 111 -34.46 -3.36 -15.91
C SER A 111 -33.47 -4.51 -15.95
N ASP A 112 -32.19 -4.24 -15.60
CA ASP A 112 -31.12 -5.22 -15.51
C ASP A 112 -30.16 -4.88 -14.36
N PRO A 113 -30.55 -5.17 -13.10
CA PRO A 113 -29.76 -4.86 -11.93
C PRO A 113 -28.39 -5.58 -11.91
N THR A 114 -28.26 -6.72 -12.56
CA THR A 114 -26.98 -7.45 -12.65
C THR A 114 -25.98 -6.70 -13.51
N LYS A 115 -26.41 -6.24 -14.70
CA LYS A 115 -25.57 -5.42 -15.57
C LYS A 115 -25.27 -4.05 -14.93
N ALA A 116 -26.30 -3.41 -14.35
CA ALA A 116 -26.11 -2.15 -13.64
C ALA A 116 -25.01 -2.24 -12.57
N ASN A 117 -25.04 -3.29 -11.75
CA ASN A 117 -24.03 -3.53 -10.73
C ASN A 117 -22.62 -3.72 -11.33
N ALA A 118 -22.50 -4.49 -12.41
CA ALA A 118 -21.21 -4.68 -13.09
C ALA A 118 -20.66 -3.36 -13.66
N ASP A 119 -21.54 -2.52 -14.24
CA ASP A 119 -21.15 -1.23 -14.80
C ASP A 119 -20.77 -0.21 -13.69
N TYR A 120 -21.44 -0.22 -12.52
CA TYR A 120 -21.02 0.58 -11.36
C TYR A 120 -19.62 0.20 -10.87
N ILE A 121 -19.30 -1.09 -10.77
CA ILE A 121 -17.96 -1.57 -10.40
C ILE A 121 -16.92 -1.06 -11.42
N ARG A 122 -17.24 -1.13 -12.71
CA ARG A 122 -16.35 -0.69 -13.78
C ARG A 122 -16.12 0.82 -13.73
N ALA A 123 -17.20 1.60 -13.53
CA ALA A 123 -17.11 3.05 -13.33
C ALA A 123 -16.30 3.43 -12.10
N TRP A 124 -16.59 2.82 -10.95
CA TRP A 124 -15.86 3.05 -9.71
C TRP A 124 -14.35 2.83 -9.87
N ARG A 125 -13.93 1.73 -10.47
CA ARG A 125 -12.51 1.42 -10.68
C ARG A 125 -11.83 2.44 -11.60
N LEU A 126 -12.48 2.85 -12.68
CA LEU A 126 -11.96 3.87 -13.59
C LEU A 126 -11.84 5.24 -12.90
N TYR A 127 -12.86 5.70 -12.17
CA TYR A 127 -12.78 6.92 -11.37
C TYR A 127 -11.69 6.82 -10.29
N SER A 128 -11.57 5.65 -9.63
CA SER A 128 -10.51 5.41 -8.64
C SER A 128 -9.12 5.53 -9.25
N PHE A 129 -8.91 5.04 -10.47
CA PHE A 129 -7.64 5.20 -11.15
C PHE A 129 -7.45 6.64 -11.71
N GLY A 130 -8.51 7.32 -12.06
CA GLY A 130 -8.49 8.75 -12.42
C GLY A 130 -7.99 9.64 -11.27
N ARG A 131 -8.31 9.33 -10.00
CA ARG A 131 -7.81 10.06 -8.83
C ARG A 131 -6.43 9.59 -8.36
N TRP A 132 -5.98 8.39 -8.80
CA TRP A 132 -4.78 7.73 -8.27
C TRP A 132 -3.49 8.53 -8.54
N PRO A 133 -2.48 8.54 -7.63
CA PRO A 133 -2.47 7.86 -6.32
C PRO A 133 -3.25 8.62 -5.24
N ILE A 134 -3.36 9.93 -5.35
CA ILE A 134 -4.06 10.82 -4.41
C ILE A 134 -4.85 11.89 -5.17
N PRO A 135 -5.93 12.45 -4.61
CA PRO A 135 -6.72 13.51 -5.23
C PRO A 135 -6.04 14.89 -5.13
N ALA A 136 -4.82 15.03 -5.71
CA ALA A 136 -3.94 16.17 -5.55
C ALA A 136 -4.15 17.29 -6.59
N SER A 137 -5.31 17.31 -7.27
CA SER A 137 -5.71 18.40 -8.19
C SER A 137 -7.25 18.47 -8.23
N PRO A 138 -7.83 19.58 -8.73
CA PRO A 138 -9.28 19.71 -8.85
C PRO A 138 -9.93 18.59 -9.69
N GLY A 139 -9.33 18.18 -10.80
CA GLY A 139 -9.80 17.06 -11.61
C GLY A 139 -9.74 15.72 -10.88
N LYS A 140 -8.63 15.45 -10.22
CA LYS A 140 -8.49 14.22 -9.39
C LYS A 140 -9.44 14.21 -8.20
N GLN A 141 -9.72 15.36 -7.59
CA GLN A 141 -10.72 15.48 -6.52
C GLN A 141 -12.12 15.14 -7.04
N ARG A 142 -12.53 15.70 -8.21
CA ARG A 142 -13.82 15.34 -8.84
C ARG A 142 -13.89 13.85 -9.19
N SER A 143 -12.80 13.27 -9.69
CA SER A 143 -12.74 11.83 -9.97
C SER A 143 -12.92 11.00 -8.69
N TYR A 144 -12.35 11.44 -7.56
CA TYR A 144 -12.55 10.78 -6.27
C TYR A 144 -14.00 10.87 -5.79
N GLU A 145 -14.63 12.02 -5.88
CA GLU A 145 -16.05 12.20 -5.52
C GLU A 145 -16.97 11.29 -6.33
N LYS A 146 -16.73 11.18 -7.65
CA LYS A 146 -17.44 10.24 -8.53
C LYS A 146 -17.13 8.78 -8.20
N ALA A 147 -15.90 8.46 -7.80
CA ALA A 147 -15.55 7.11 -7.34
C ALA A 147 -16.35 6.72 -6.10
N LEU A 148 -16.50 7.63 -5.13
CA LEU A 148 -17.33 7.40 -3.94
C LEU A 148 -18.81 7.19 -4.30
N GLU A 149 -19.36 8.00 -5.20
CA GLU A 149 -20.76 7.84 -5.66
C GLU A 149 -20.95 6.48 -6.35
N ALA A 150 -20.10 6.14 -7.32
CA ALA A 150 -20.20 4.88 -8.05
C ALA A 150 -20.01 3.66 -7.13
N PHE A 151 -19.12 3.74 -6.15
CA PHE A 151 -18.95 2.68 -5.14
C PHE A 151 -20.20 2.51 -4.26
N LEU A 152 -20.79 3.60 -3.79
CA LEU A 152 -22.00 3.51 -2.96
C LEU A 152 -23.21 3.02 -3.74
N ASP A 153 -23.30 3.33 -5.04
CA ASP A 153 -24.34 2.77 -5.91
C ASP A 153 -24.13 1.27 -6.14
N HIS A 154 -22.88 0.83 -6.35
CA HIS A 154 -22.53 -0.60 -6.36
C HIS A 154 -22.87 -1.28 -5.02
N ALA A 155 -22.55 -0.64 -3.89
CA ALA A 155 -22.77 -1.22 -2.58
C ALA A 155 -24.24 -1.46 -2.22
N LYS A 156 -25.21 -0.84 -2.93
CA LYS A 156 -26.64 -1.15 -2.80
C LYS A 156 -26.98 -2.61 -3.14
N PHE A 157 -26.14 -3.27 -3.91
CA PHE A 157 -26.30 -4.66 -4.29
C PHE A 157 -25.65 -5.66 -3.31
N TYR A 158 -25.04 -5.19 -2.24
CA TYR A 158 -24.46 -6.08 -1.24
C TYR A 158 -25.51 -6.81 -0.42
N ASP A 159 -25.26 -8.09 -0.16
CA ASP A 159 -25.97 -8.91 0.82
C ASP A 159 -24.94 -9.62 1.73
N PRO A 160 -24.87 -9.31 3.02
CA PRO A 160 -25.62 -8.28 3.76
C PRO A 160 -25.28 -6.84 3.32
N PRO A 161 -26.18 -5.87 3.58
CA PRO A 161 -25.98 -4.50 3.14
C PRO A 161 -24.78 -3.82 3.81
N LEU A 162 -24.27 -2.77 3.15
CA LEU A 162 -23.27 -1.85 3.69
C LEU A 162 -23.96 -0.79 4.57
N GLU A 163 -23.42 -0.57 5.77
CA GLU A 163 -23.76 0.60 6.61
C GLU A 163 -22.63 1.62 6.49
N VAL A 164 -22.95 2.84 6.04
CA VAL A 164 -22.02 3.98 6.12
C VAL A 164 -22.11 4.54 7.53
N VAL A 165 -21.02 4.47 8.28
CA VAL A 165 -20.98 4.94 9.66
C VAL A 165 -20.24 6.27 9.76
N HIS A 166 -20.78 7.16 10.60
CA HIS A 166 -20.26 8.48 10.90
C HIS A 166 -19.81 8.52 12.36
N ILE A 167 -18.50 8.50 12.61
CA ILE A 167 -17.92 8.43 13.95
C ILE A 167 -17.43 9.81 14.34
N PRO A 168 -18.04 10.49 15.35
CA PRO A 168 -17.59 11.81 15.78
C PRO A 168 -16.14 11.81 16.27
N PHE A 169 -15.33 12.74 15.76
CA PHE A 169 -13.93 12.87 16.08
C PHE A 169 -13.43 14.32 15.95
N GLU A 170 -13.05 14.95 17.06
CA GLU A 170 -12.43 16.30 17.13
C GLU A 170 -13.19 17.36 16.30
N GLY A 171 -14.53 17.42 16.43
CA GLY A 171 -15.38 18.35 15.70
C GLY A 171 -15.61 18.02 14.21
N LYS A 172 -15.10 16.88 13.76
CA LYS A 172 -15.30 16.29 12.42
C LYS A 172 -15.86 14.87 12.56
N GLU A 173 -15.85 14.12 11.46
CA GLU A 173 -16.31 12.73 11.43
C GLU A 173 -15.30 11.83 10.75
N ILE A 174 -15.14 10.62 11.29
CA ILE A 174 -14.48 9.51 10.59
C ILE A 174 -15.59 8.75 9.85
N ILE A 175 -15.48 8.64 8.54
CA ILE A 175 -16.42 7.88 7.73
C ILE A 175 -15.89 6.46 7.55
N GLY A 176 -16.70 5.48 7.95
CA GLY A 176 -16.39 4.07 7.82
C GLY A 176 -17.47 3.28 7.09
N TYR A 177 -17.10 2.12 6.58
CA TYR A 177 -17.98 1.17 5.92
C TYR A 177 -18.05 -0.11 6.74
N LEU A 178 -19.19 -0.32 7.39
CA LEU A 178 -19.45 -1.47 8.25
C LEU A 178 -20.31 -2.50 7.51
N ARG A 179 -19.88 -3.77 7.55
CA ARG A 179 -20.74 -4.90 7.20
C ARG A 179 -20.68 -5.98 8.26
N LEU A 180 -21.84 -6.47 8.64
CA LEU A 180 -22.00 -7.53 9.64
C LEU A 180 -22.56 -8.78 8.99
N PRO A 181 -22.23 -9.98 9.49
CA PRO A 181 -22.76 -11.24 8.98
C PRO A 181 -24.28 -11.27 9.05
N LYS A 182 -24.91 -11.84 8.02
CA LYS A 182 -26.37 -12.06 8.00
C LYS A 182 -26.78 -13.09 9.04
N ASN A 183 -27.89 -12.83 9.75
CA ASN A 183 -28.48 -13.75 10.74
C ASN A 183 -27.56 -14.10 11.93
N ALA A 184 -26.70 -13.20 12.35
CA ALA A 184 -25.91 -13.37 13.56
C ALA A 184 -26.83 -13.57 14.80
N LYS A 185 -26.55 -14.61 15.60
CA LYS A 185 -27.36 -14.94 16.81
C LYS A 185 -26.90 -14.18 18.07
N GLY A 186 -26.01 -13.21 17.91
CA GLY A 186 -25.44 -12.41 19.00
C GLY A 186 -24.31 -11.53 18.52
N PRO A 187 -23.58 -10.88 19.44
CA PRO A 187 -22.45 -10.06 19.07
C PRO A 187 -21.38 -10.84 18.30
N VAL A 188 -20.90 -10.28 17.18
CA VAL A 188 -19.92 -10.92 16.30
C VAL A 188 -18.52 -10.31 16.45
N PRO A 189 -17.46 -11.09 16.21
CA PRO A 189 -16.13 -10.54 16.07
C PRO A 189 -16.08 -9.50 14.95
N LEU A 190 -15.15 -8.53 15.07
CA LEU A 190 -14.97 -7.47 14.07
C LEU A 190 -13.52 -7.30 13.66
N VAL A 191 -13.28 -7.07 12.37
CA VAL A 191 -12.00 -6.59 11.88
C VAL A 191 -12.11 -5.12 11.48
N ILE A 192 -11.26 -4.27 12.05
CA ILE A 192 -11.04 -2.90 11.58
C ILE A 192 -10.00 -2.96 10.47
N ALA A 193 -10.35 -2.50 9.27
CA ALA A 193 -9.49 -2.54 8.10
C ALA A 193 -9.03 -1.14 7.71
N VAL A 194 -7.70 -0.94 7.59
CA VAL A 194 -7.06 0.37 7.34
C VAL A 194 -6.27 0.32 6.03
N ASN A 195 -6.60 1.22 5.11
CA ASN A 195 -6.00 1.30 3.77
C ASN A 195 -4.55 1.81 3.78
N GLY A 196 -3.85 1.59 2.65
CA GLY A 196 -2.52 2.11 2.36
C GLY A 196 -2.52 3.60 1.95
N LEU A 197 -1.37 4.05 1.43
CA LEU A 197 -1.18 5.43 0.98
C LEU A 197 -2.14 5.83 -0.15
N ASP A 198 -2.33 4.96 -1.11
CA ASP A 198 -3.00 5.20 -2.40
C ASP A 198 -4.27 4.37 -2.62
N SER A 199 -4.50 3.31 -1.84
CA SER A 199 -5.79 2.60 -1.75
C SER A 199 -6.77 3.36 -0.84
N ARG A 200 -8.01 2.89 -0.77
CA ARG A 200 -9.07 3.51 0.03
C ARG A 200 -9.89 2.43 0.74
N LYS A 201 -10.74 2.86 1.69
CA LYS A 201 -11.65 1.95 2.40
C LYS A 201 -12.59 1.18 1.47
N GLU A 202 -12.89 1.73 0.29
CA GLU A 202 -13.66 1.06 -0.77
C GLU A 202 -12.97 -0.24 -1.22
N ASP A 203 -11.65 -0.19 -1.46
CA ASP A 203 -10.85 -1.35 -1.89
C ASP A 203 -10.84 -2.46 -0.82
N LEU A 204 -10.75 -2.04 0.46
CA LEU A 204 -10.79 -2.96 1.59
C LEU A 204 -12.19 -3.56 1.79
N THR A 205 -13.24 -2.79 1.55
CA THR A 205 -14.63 -3.26 1.62
C THR A 205 -14.87 -4.39 0.65
N GLU A 206 -14.38 -4.29 -0.58
CA GLU A 206 -14.41 -5.39 -1.56
C GLU A 206 -13.67 -6.63 -1.04
N SER A 207 -12.46 -6.45 -0.53
CA SER A 207 -11.62 -7.56 -0.10
C SER A 207 -12.19 -8.27 1.12
N PHE A 208 -12.71 -7.51 2.12
CA PHE A 208 -13.21 -8.06 3.39
C PHE A 208 -14.59 -8.69 3.32
N GLY A 209 -15.34 -8.51 2.22
CA GLY A 209 -16.59 -9.24 2.00
C GLY A 209 -16.44 -10.77 2.18
N ALA A 210 -15.26 -11.29 1.87
CA ALA A 210 -14.94 -12.71 2.00
C ALA A 210 -14.84 -13.25 3.45
N ILE A 211 -14.82 -12.38 4.48
CA ILE A 211 -14.78 -12.82 5.90
C ILE A 211 -16.17 -13.03 6.49
N LEU A 212 -17.21 -12.42 5.90
CA LEU A 212 -18.59 -12.48 6.42
C LEU A 212 -19.13 -13.91 6.58
N PRO A 213 -18.87 -14.86 5.64
CA PRO A 213 -19.32 -16.23 5.78
C PRO A 213 -18.77 -16.97 7.03
N PHE A 214 -17.67 -16.47 7.60
CA PHE A 214 -17.09 -17.00 8.84
C PHE A 214 -17.73 -16.43 10.12
N GLY A 215 -18.80 -15.64 10.01
CA GLY A 215 -19.47 -15.01 11.13
C GLY A 215 -18.72 -13.82 11.74
N ILE A 216 -17.84 -13.21 10.99
CA ILE A 216 -17.00 -12.07 11.38
C ILE A 216 -17.40 -10.86 10.56
N GLY A 217 -17.67 -9.73 11.24
CA GLY A 217 -17.91 -8.44 10.59
C GLY A 217 -16.60 -7.69 10.28
N TYR A 218 -16.71 -6.63 9.49
CA TYR A 218 -15.59 -5.71 9.29
C TYR A 218 -16.05 -4.25 9.24
N LEU A 219 -15.16 -3.35 9.63
CA LEU A 219 -15.28 -1.91 9.53
C LEU A 219 -14.07 -1.36 8.79
N ALA A 220 -14.25 -0.98 7.52
CA ALA A 220 -13.21 -0.38 6.71
C ALA A 220 -13.20 1.15 6.92
N VAL A 221 -12.03 1.71 7.19
CA VAL A 221 -11.81 3.15 7.38
C VAL A 221 -10.59 3.60 6.60
N ASP A 222 -10.60 4.85 6.16
CA ASP A 222 -9.38 5.47 5.64
C ASP A 222 -8.43 5.79 6.79
N GLY A 223 -7.14 5.43 6.62
CA GLY A 223 -6.10 5.77 7.58
C GLY A 223 -5.81 7.28 7.64
N PRO A 224 -5.21 7.77 8.73
CA PRO A 224 -4.87 9.19 8.84
C PRO A 224 -4.16 9.72 7.58
N GLY A 225 -4.57 10.88 7.10
CA GLY A 225 -4.04 11.56 5.92
C GLY A 225 -4.55 11.05 4.58
N THR A 226 -5.30 9.94 4.54
CA THR A 226 -5.79 9.35 3.29
C THR A 226 -7.30 9.48 3.14
N GLY A 227 -7.80 9.38 1.91
CA GLY A 227 -9.23 9.33 1.61
C GLY A 227 -10.07 10.40 2.30
N GLN A 228 -11.08 9.96 3.03
CA GLN A 228 -11.98 10.81 3.82
C GLN A 228 -11.56 10.93 5.31
N ALA A 229 -10.31 10.55 5.65
CA ALA A 229 -9.83 10.74 7.02
C ALA A 229 -9.87 12.21 7.43
N PRO A 230 -10.39 12.54 8.63
CA PRO A 230 -10.59 13.93 9.06
C PRO A 230 -9.31 14.66 9.44
N ILE A 231 -8.18 13.96 9.59
CA ILE A 231 -6.89 14.53 10.01
C ILE A 231 -5.76 14.09 9.09
N LYS A 232 -4.75 14.94 9.00
CA LYS A 232 -3.44 14.59 8.41
C LYS A 232 -2.62 13.73 9.38
N VAL A 233 -1.52 13.18 8.88
CA VAL A 233 -0.61 12.37 9.69
C VAL A 233 0.24 13.24 10.58
N THR A 234 0.24 12.89 11.85
CA THR A 234 1.19 13.32 12.88
C THR A 234 1.64 12.11 13.69
N GLU A 235 2.62 12.28 14.57
CA GLU A 235 3.12 11.20 15.42
C GLU A 235 2.03 10.51 16.28
N ASN A 236 0.96 11.23 16.63
CA ASN A 236 -0.17 10.78 17.48
C ASN A 236 -1.48 10.61 16.72
N SER A 237 -1.44 10.41 15.41
CA SER A 237 -2.67 10.24 14.63
C SER A 237 -3.33 8.87 14.85
N GLU A 238 -2.68 7.93 15.56
CA GLU A 238 -3.32 6.69 16.03
C GLU A 238 -4.57 6.94 16.88
N ARG A 239 -4.68 8.11 17.54
CA ARG A 239 -5.89 8.48 18.32
C ARG A 239 -7.17 8.44 17.49
N MET A 240 -7.07 8.67 16.18
CA MET A 240 -8.20 8.50 15.26
C MET A 240 -8.66 7.02 15.21
N LEU A 241 -7.73 6.11 15.13
CA LEU A 241 -8.04 4.66 15.12
C LEU A 241 -8.46 4.16 16.50
N SER A 242 -7.92 4.73 17.59
CA SER A 242 -8.42 4.46 18.94
C SER A 242 -9.89 4.83 19.05
N ARG A 243 -10.31 5.95 18.45
CA ARG A 243 -11.74 6.37 18.39
C ARG A 243 -12.58 5.38 17.55
N VAL A 244 -12.03 4.82 16.47
CA VAL A 244 -12.71 3.75 15.71
C VAL A 244 -12.92 2.50 16.58
N ILE A 245 -11.96 2.13 17.42
CA ILE A 245 -12.10 1.03 18.38
C ILE A 245 -13.17 1.34 19.42
N ASP A 246 -13.22 2.59 19.97
CA ASP A 246 -14.27 3.00 20.91
C ASP A 246 -15.67 2.82 20.30
N TYR A 247 -15.82 3.27 19.05
CA TYR A 247 -17.07 3.10 18.31
C TYR A 247 -17.42 1.62 18.11
N ALA A 248 -16.46 0.80 17.66
CA ALA A 248 -16.69 -0.63 17.48
C ALA A 248 -17.13 -1.30 18.80
N GLN A 249 -16.49 -0.96 19.92
CA GLN A 249 -16.83 -1.49 21.25
C GLN A 249 -18.17 -0.99 21.78
N SER A 250 -18.69 0.14 21.29
CA SER A 250 -20.00 0.69 21.68
C SER A 250 -21.17 0.05 20.93
N ARG A 251 -20.90 -0.70 19.85
CA ARG A 251 -21.94 -1.35 19.03
C ARG A 251 -22.44 -2.63 19.72
N PRO A 252 -23.75 -2.77 19.98
CA PRO A 252 -24.29 -3.98 20.61
C PRO A 252 -24.15 -5.24 19.74
N GLU A 253 -24.01 -5.08 18.41
CA GLU A 253 -23.83 -6.18 17.47
C GLU A 253 -22.38 -6.70 17.44
N VAL A 254 -21.42 -5.98 18.04
CA VAL A 254 -19.99 -6.30 18.02
C VAL A 254 -19.57 -6.90 19.36
N ASP A 255 -18.85 -8.02 19.31
CA ASP A 255 -18.18 -8.56 20.50
C ASP A 255 -16.93 -7.73 20.81
N LYS A 256 -17.05 -6.87 21.81
CA LYS A 256 -16.00 -5.94 22.24
C LYS A 256 -14.67 -6.61 22.64
N ASN A 257 -14.67 -7.91 22.93
CA ASN A 257 -13.49 -8.66 23.30
C ASN A 257 -12.85 -9.41 22.11
N ARG A 258 -13.48 -9.35 20.94
CA ARG A 258 -13.02 -10.01 19.71
C ARG A 258 -12.91 -9.01 18.55
N ILE A 259 -12.09 -7.97 18.76
CA ILE A 259 -11.76 -6.97 17.73
C ILE A 259 -10.32 -7.20 17.28
N ALA A 260 -10.09 -7.27 15.98
CA ALA A 260 -8.78 -7.27 15.36
C ALA A 260 -8.61 -6.06 14.44
N ILE A 261 -7.37 -5.72 14.11
CA ILE A 261 -7.06 -4.70 13.11
C ILE A 261 -6.24 -5.30 11.97
N HIS A 262 -6.52 -4.89 10.74
CA HIS A 262 -5.72 -5.19 9.56
C HIS A 262 -5.29 -3.91 8.88
N GLY A 263 -4.06 -3.86 8.43
CA GLY A 263 -3.55 -2.73 7.65
C GLY A 263 -2.71 -3.16 6.46
N VAL A 264 -2.74 -2.33 5.41
CA VAL A 264 -2.03 -2.55 4.16
C VAL A 264 -1.03 -1.43 3.95
N SER A 265 0.28 -1.74 3.75
CA SER A 265 1.32 -0.74 3.46
C SER A 265 1.34 0.37 4.53
N TRP A 266 1.06 1.62 4.17
CA TRP A 266 0.91 2.71 5.14
C TRP A 266 -0.10 2.41 6.24
N GLY A 267 -1.21 1.73 5.91
CA GLY A 267 -2.17 1.23 6.92
C GLY A 267 -1.60 0.13 7.81
N ALA A 268 -0.61 -0.63 7.31
CA ALA A 268 0.08 -1.64 8.10
C ALA A 268 0.99 -1.03 9.19
N TYR A 269 1.57 0.15 8.93
CA TYR A 269 2.20 0.96 9.98
C TYR A 269 1.22 1.24 11.12
N TRP A 270 0.03 1.71 10.78
CA TRP A 270 -1.00 1.99 11.79
C TRP A 270 -1.45 0.73 12.51
N ALA A 271 -1.71 -0.37 11.79
CA ALA A 271 -2.08 -1.64 12.44
C ALA A 271 -1.00 -2.14 13.40
N THR A 272 0.28 -1.99 13.04
CA THR A 272 1.43 -2.33 13.90
C THR A 272 1.48 -1.43 15.14
N LYS A 273 1.33 -0.12 14.97
CA LYS A 273 1.30 0.82 16.08
C LYS A 273 0.12 0.54 17.03
N MET A 274 -1.08 0.30 16.45
CA MET A 274 -2.26 -0.04 17.22
C MET A 274 -2.12 -1.35 17.99
N ALA A 275 -1.43 -2.36 17.42
CA ALA A 275 -1.15 -3.62 18.14
C ALA A 275 -0.36 -3.38 19.43
N ILE A 276 0.42 -2.29 19.51
CA ILE A 276 1.19 -1.90 20.69
C ILE A 276 0.34 -1.03 21.63
N VAL A 277 -0.18 0.10 21.11
CA VAL A 277 -0.84 1.11 21.95
C VAL A 277 -2.22 0.67 22.42
N GLU A 278 -2.92 -0.18 21.67
CA GLU A 278 -4.24 -0.72 21.96
C GLU A 278 -4.24 -2.22 22.26
N ARG A 279 -3.10 -2.75 22.66
CA ARG A 279 -2.88 -4.16 22.98
C ARG A 279 -4.00 -4.78 23.84
N GLY A 280 -4.49 -4.03 24.83
CA GLY A 280 -5.52 -4.51 25.75
C GLY A 280 -6.93 -4.59 25.15
N ARG A 281 -7.16 -3.98 24.00
CA ARG A 281 -8.47 -3.95 23.31
C ARG A 281 -8.49 -4.75 22.01
N LEU A 282 -7.31 -5.12 21.47
CA LEU A 282 -7.19 -5.88 20.24
C LEU A 282 -6.89 -7.35 20.51
N ARG A 283 -7.68 -8.23 19.93
CA ARG A 283 -7.44 -9.67 19.93
C ARG A 283 -6.26 -10.09 19.05
N GLY A 284 -5.96 -9.27 18.04
CA GLY A 284 -4.82 -9.46 17.16
C GLY A 284 -4.74 -8.35 16.10
N ALA A 285 -3.61 -8.32 15.41
CA ALA A 285 -3.34 -7.42 14.29
C ALA A 285 -2.72 -8.19 13.12
N SER A 286 -3.09 -7.85 11.88
CA SER A 286 -2.35 -8.30 10.70
C SER A 286 -1.85 -7.09 9.92
N ALA A 287 -0.59 -7.14 9.49
CA ALA A 287 0.07 -6.04 8.80
C ALA A 287 0.75 -6.56 7.53
N GLN A 288 0.38 -5.97 6.42
CA GLN A 288 0.89 -6.33 5.10
C GLN A 288 1.89 -5.27 4.63
N SER A 289 3.18 -5.61 4.61
CA SER A 289 4.36 -4.74 4.42
C SER A 289 4.33 -3.50 5.34
N PRO A 290 4.46 -3.68 6.67
CA PRO A 290 4.45 -2.56 7.61
C PRO A 290 5.77 -1.79 7.61
N PRO A 291 5.79 -0.49 7.29
CA PRO A 291 6.93 0.37 7.64
C PRO A 291 7.12 0.40 9.17
N VAL A 292 8.36 0.29 9.65
CA VAL A 292 8.65 0.21 11.09
C VAL A 292 9.72 1.22 11.51
N ASP A 293 10.88 1.21 10.82
CA ASP A 293 12.04 2.04 11.17
C ASP A 293 12.86 2.47 9.96
N GLU A 294 13.46 1.53 9.20
CA GLU A 294 14.34 1.84 8.06
C GLU A 294 13.62 2.63 6.97
N PHE A 295 12.35 2.32 6.70
CA PHE A 295 11.50 3.07 5.77
C PHE A 295 11.49 4.58 6.08
N PHE A 296 11.57 4.95 7.35
CA PHE A 296 11.48 6.34 7.81
C PHE A 296 12.83 7.07 7.83
N GLN A 297 13.93 6.39 7.50
CA GLN A 297 15.24 7.00 7.51
C GLN A 297 15.51 7.79 6.22
N LYS A 298 16.27 8.89 6.37
CA LYS A 298 16.63 9.76 5.25
C LYS A 298 17.33 9.00 4.11
N ASP A 299 18.18 8.04 4.44
CA ASP A 299 18.91 7.26 3.44
C ASP A 299 17.94 6.39 2.62
N PHE A 300 16.94 5.79 3.22
CA PHE A 300 15.93 5.00 2.51
C PHE A 300 15.06 5.90 1.61
N LEU A 301 14.61 7.06 2.12
CA LEU A 301 13.89 8.06 1.33
C LEU A 301 14.68 8.42 0.06
N MET A 302 15.95 8.79 0.23
CA MET A 302 16.79 9.28 -0.87
C MET A 302 17.27 8.17 -1.82
N ASN A 303 17.45 6.96 -1.31
CA ASN A 303 18.04 5.87 -2.08
C ASN A 303 17.03 4.87 -2.64
N SER A 304 15.82 4.80 -2.09
CA SER A 304 14.84 3.78 -2.45
C SER A 304 13.45 4.33 -2.80
N LEU A 305 12.95 5.35 -2.10
CA LEU A 305 11.61 5.88 -2.36
C LEU A 305 11.58 6.89 -3.50
N LEU A 306 12.56 7.79 -3.53
CA LEU A 306 12.65 8.79 -4.60
C LEU A 306 12.95 8.12 -5.94
N GLY A 307 12.03 8.26 -6.90
CA GLY A 307 12.11 7.64 -8.21
C GLY A 307 11.88 6.12 -8.21
N ASN A 308 11.21 5.57 -7.21
CA ASN A 308 10.89 4.13 -7.11
C ASN A 308 10.02 3.67 -8.29
N ARG A 309 10.47 2.60 -8.98
CA ARG A 309 9.81 2.10 -10.20
C ARG A 309 8.79 0.99 -9.96
N GLU A 310 8.73 0.40 -8.77
CA GLU A 310 7.65 -0.50 -8.40
C GLU A 310 6.32 0.27 -8.30
N TYR A 311 6.39 1.53 -7.89
CA TYR A 311 5.28 2.46 -7.96
C TYR A 311 5.11 3.02 -9.39
N LEU A 312 3.88 3.25 -9.83
CA LEU A 312 3.63 3.71 -11.21
C LEU A 312 4.08 5.16 -11.44
N PHE A 313 3.82 6.03 -10.46
CA PHE A 313 4.31 7.40 -10.39
C PHE A 313 5.39 7.55 -9.32
N ASP A 314 5.82 8.77 -9.03
CA ASP A 314 6.61 9.05 -7.84
C ASP A 314 5.72 9.01 -6.59
N GLN A 315 6.09 8.21 -5.58
CA GLN A 315 5.33 8.10 -4.34
C GLN A 315 5.64 9.19 -3.33
N VAL A 316 6.78 9.90 -3.46
CA VAL A 316 7.20 10.94 -2.53
C VAL A 316 6.20 12.10 -2.45
N PRO A 317 5.64 12.64 -3.56
CA PRO A 317 4.58 13.64 -3.49
C PRO A 317 3.32 13.15 -2.77
N ALA A 318 2.99 11.86 -2.88
CA ALA A 318 1.86 11.28 -2.16
C ALA A 318 2.12 11.21 -0.65
N LEU A 319 3.34 10.84 -0.23
CA LEU A 319 3.75 10.88 1.17
C LEU A 319 3.70 12.29 1.74
N MET A 320 4.25 13.29 1.05
CA MET A 320 4.19 14.70 1.48
C MET A 320 2.74 15.17 1.66
N ASN A 321 1.85 14.77 0.76
CA ASN A 321 0.44 15.19 0.81
C ASN A 321 -0.30 14.71 2.06
N ILE A 322 0.00 13.53 2.58
CA ILE A 322 -0.71 12.98 3.74
C ILE A 322 -0.19 13.50 5.08
N LEU A 323 1.05 14.02 5.13
CA LEU A 323 1.68 14.51 6.35
C LEU A 323 1.25 15.96 6.65
N GLU A 324 1.15 16.28 7.94
CA GLU A 324 0.82 17.65 8.37
C GLU A 324 2.05 18.54 8.26
N GLY A 325 1.92 19.69 7.56
CA GLY A 325 2.96 20.72 7.48
C GLY A 325 4.21 20.33 6.67
N VAL A 326 4.14 19.31 5.81
CA VAL A 326 5.26 18.86 4.95
C VAL A 326 5.00 19.24 3.50
N HIS A 327 5.87 20.08 2.92
CA HIS A 327 5.70 20.64 1.59
C HIS A 327 6.92 20.47 0.68
N THR A 328 8.08 20.16 1.26
CA THR A 328 9.35 20.00 0.54
C THR A 328 10.00 18.65 0.86
N LEU A 329 10.95 18.23 0.01
CA LEU A 329 11.70 16.99 0.23
C LEU A 329 12.56 17.05 1.51
N ASP A 330 13.13 18.22 1.81
CA ASP A 330 13.92 18.40 3.05
C ASP A 330 13.03 18.30 4.29
N GLU A 331 11.86 18.95 4.29
CA GLU A 331 10.88 18.81 5.37
C GLU A 331 10.41 17.35 5.52
N LEU A 332 10.22 16.63 4.42
CA LEU A 332 9.88 15.20 4.47
C LEU A 332 11.02 14.40 5.10
N ALA A 333 12.27 14.65 4.69
CA ALA A 333 13.44 13.95 5.22
C ALA A 333 13.66 14.20 6.71
N ASP A 334 13.29 15.39 7.21
CA ASP A 334 13.38 15.75 8.63
C ASP A 334 12.15 15.23 9.44
N TYR A 335 11.03 15.01 8.77
CA TYR A 335 9.79 14.57 9.41
C TYR A 335 9.71 13.05 9.57
N LEU A 336 10.04 12.29 8.52
CA LEU A 336 9.86 10.83 8.49
C LEU A 336 10.48 10.10 9.69
N PRO A 337 11.69 10.42 10.17
CA PRO A 337 12.29 9.75 11.33
C PRO A 337 11.43 9.78 12.59
N LYS A 338 10.59 10.80 12.77
CA LYS A 338 9.66 10.92 13.92
C LYS A 338 8.55 9.85 13.88
N MET A 339 8.26 9.32 12.68
CA MET A 339 7.27 8.26 12.49
C MET A 339 7.81 6.87 12.83
N SER A 340 9.14 6.68 12.92
CA SER A 340 9.75 5.40 13.30
C SER A 340 9.24 4.91 14.65
N LEU A 341 8.80 3.65 14.70
CA LEU A 341 8.38 3.02 15.98
C LEU A 341 9.54 2.81 16.94
N VAL A 342 10.78 2.77 16.43
CA VAL A 342 12.01 2.79 17.24
C VAL A 342 12.20 4.15 17.87
N HIS A 343 12.14 5.21 17.06
CA HIS A 343 12.28 6.59 17.54
C HIS A 343 11.21 6.96 18.59
N GLN A 344 9.97 6.50 18.37
CA GLN A 344 8.87 6.70 19.33
C GLN A 344 8.99 5.84 20.59
N GLY A 345 10.02 4.97 20.71
CA GLY A 345 10.20 4.05 21.82
C GLY A 345 9.06 3.06 21.99
N LEU A 346 8.37 2.73 20.89
CA LEU A 346 7.25 1.77 20.87
C LEU A 346 7.71 0.36 20.54
N LEU A 347 8.66 0.22 19.61
CA LEU A 347 9.14 -1.09 19.19
C LEU A 347 9.82 -1.84 20.34
N GLY A 348 9.38 -3.07 20.59
CA GLY A 348 9.83 -3.89 21.72
C GLY A 348 8.93 -3.82 22.94
N LYS A 349 7.95 -2.89 23.01
CA LYS A 349 6.89 -2.96 24.03
C LYS A 349 5.98 -4.17 23.80
N PRO A 350 5.30 -4.65 24.85
CA PRO A 350 4.27 -5.68 24.72
C PRO A 350 3.22 -5.30 23.68
N MET A 351 2.79 -6.29 22.87
CA MET A 351 1.84 -6.06 21.78
C MET A 351 0.79 -7.18 21.68
N ALA A 352 -0.30 -6.90 20.96
CA ALA A 352 -1.29 -7.92 20.60
C ALA A 352 -0.68 -8.97 19.65
N PRO A 353 -1.20 -10.22 19.62
CA PRO A 353 -0.79 -11.23 18.64
C PRO A 353 -0.81 -10.68 17.22
N MET A 354 0.19 -11.01 16.40
CA MET A 354 0.37 -10.38 15.11
C MET A 354 0.71 -11.36 13.98
N LEU A 355 0.18 -11.08 12.78
CA LEU A 355 0.62 -11.65 11.51
C LEU A 355 1.33 -10.56 10.69
N VAL A 356 2.55 -10.83 10.26
CA VAL A 356 3.33 -9.99 9.34
C VAL A 356 3.37 -10.65 7.96
N ILE A 357 2.99 -9.91 6.92
CA ILE A 357 3.02 -10.37 5.54
C ILE A 357 3.97 -9.47 4.76
N ALA A 358 4.90 -10.05 3.98
CA ALA A 358 5.88 -9.27 3.21
C ALA A 358 6.40 -10.01 1.98
N GLY A 359 7.07 -9.25 1.10
CA GLY A 359 7.86 -9.76 0.00
C GLY A 359 9.34 -9.42 0.18
N VAL A 360 10.23 -10.38 -0.10
CA VAL A 360 11.69 -10.13 0.01
C VAL A 360 12.18 -9.11 -1.02
N LEU A 361 11.48 -9.00 -2.15
CA LEU A 361 11.82 -8.07 -3.24
C LEU A 361 11.04 -6.75 -3.16
N ASP A 362 10.44 -6.44 -2.01
CA ASP A 362 9.74 -5.18 -1.78
C ASP A 362 10.74 -4.01 -1.81
N THR A 363 10.55 -3.08 -2.74
CA THR A 363 11.37 -1.87 -2.88
C THR A 363 10.72 -0.64 -2.29
N GLN A 364 9.44 -0.75 -1.88
CA GLN A 364 8.68 0.35 -1.28
C GLN A 364 8.76 0.32 0.26
N VAL A 365 8.80 -0.87 0.86
CA VAL A 365 9.05 -1.07 2.29
C VAL A 365 10.17 -2.08 2.44
N PRO A 366 11.27 -1.74 3.14
CA PRO A 366 12.44 -2.61 3.23
C PRO A 366 12.11 -3.84 4.07
N ILE A 367 12.47 -5.04 3.58
CA ILE A 367 12.26 -6.31 4.31
C ILE A 367 12.96 -6.32 5.67
N ALA A 368 13.92 -5.45 5.89
CA ALA A 368 14.58 -5.27 7.18
C ALA A 368 13.61 -4.78 8.26
N ASP A 369 12.61 -3.97 7.91
CA ASP A 369 11.57 -3.51 8.84
C ASP A 369 10.72 -4.67 9.36
N GLU A 370 10.36 -5.63 8.50
CA GLU A 370 9.61 -6.82 8.91
C GLU A 370 10.46 -7.75 9.79
N TYR A 371 11.72 -7.96 9.44
CA TYR A 371 12.63 -8.77 10.28
C TYR A 371 12.87 -8.10 11.64
N LEU A 372 13.03 -6.78 11.67
CA LEU A 372 13.13 -6.01 12.90
C LEU A 372 11.87 -6.19 13.76
N LEU A 373 10.67 -6.03 13.16
CA LEU A 373 9.39 -6.21 13.86
C LEU A 373 9.24 -7.64 14.41
N LEU A 374 9.58 -8.65 13.61
CA LEU A 374 9.51 -10.05 14.03
C LEU A 374 10.44 -10.37 15.20
N SER A 375 11.60 -9.71 15.30
CA SER A 375 12.61 -9.92 16.34
C SER A 375 12.29 -9.25 17.69
N LYS A 376 11.29 -8.36 17.76
CA LYS A 376 10.98 -7.52 18.93
C LYS A 376 9.64 -7.89 19.56
N GLY A 377 9.44 -7.47 20.81
CA GLY A 377 8.20 -7.68 21.57
C GLY A 377 8.25 -8.95 22.44
N ASP A 378 7.14 -9.23 23.10
CA ASP A 378 7.03 -10.22 24.19
C ASP A 378 6.28 -11.51 23.78
N VAL A 379 5.71 -11.55 22.59
CA VAL A 379 4.94 -12.70 22.10
C VAL A 379 5.43 -13.16 20.73
N PRO A 380 5.32 -14.46 20.41
CA PRO A 380 5.58 -14.97 19.06
C PRO A 380 4.64 -14.33 18.03
N LYS A 381 5.18 -13.98 16.86
CA LYS A 381 4.42 -13.48 15.73
C LYS A 381 4.33 -14.53 14.64
N ALA A 382 3.19 -14.56 13.95
CA ALA A 382 3.08 -15.28 12.69
C ALA A 382 3.71 -14.45 11.57
N ALA A 383 4.32 -15.11 10.60
CA ALA A 383 4.85 -14.45 9.41
C ALA A 383 4.53 -15.25 8.15
N TRP A 384 4.23 -14.54 7.07
CA TRP A 384 4.18 -15.07 5.72
C TRP A 384 5.07 -14.18 4.83
N ILE A 385 6.24 -14.71 4.45
CA ILE A 385 7.24 -13.98 3.67
C ILE A 385 7.37 -14.65 2.32
N ASN A 386 7.00 -13.93 1.25
CA ASN A 386 7.18 -14.41 -0.12
C ASN A 386 8.60 -14.11 -0.62
N PRO A 387 9.46 -15.13 -0.85
CA PRO A 387 10.85 -14.90 -1.26
C PRO A 387 10.99 -14.29 -2.66
N ARG A 388 9.93 -14.33 -3.47
CA ARG A 388 9.86 -13.74 -4.82
C ARG A 388 8.80 -12.63 -4.93
N GLY A 389 8.23 -12.22 -3.81
CA GLY A 389 7.23 -11.16 -3.74
C GLY A 389 7.87 -9.78 -3.69
N GLY A 390 7.28 -8.82 -4.39
CA GLY A 390 7.48 -7.39 -4.21
C GLY A 390 6.57 -6.85 -3.11
N HIS A 391 6.18 -5.58 -3.23
CA HIS A 391 5.36 -4.89 -2.24
C HIS A 391 4.08 -5.66 -1.90
N LEU A 392 3.76 -5.75 -0.60
CA LEU A 392 2.67 -6.54 -0.02
C LEU A 392 2.81 -8.06 -0.18
N GLY A 393 4.00 -8.57 -0.52
CA GLY A 393 4.23 -9.98 -0.80
C GLY A 393 3.71 -10.44 -2.16
N ARG A 394 3.27 -9.52 -3.02
CA ARG A 394 2.69 -9.80 -4.33
C ARG A 394 3.71 -10.43 -5.28
N GLN A 395 3.24 -11.41 -6.04
CA GLN A 395 3.98 -11.98 -7.16
C GLN A 395 3.01 -12.18 -8.31
N VAL A 396 3.24 -11.46 -9.42
CA VAL A 396 2.38 -11.50 -10.61
C VAL A 396 2.15 -12.94 -11.07
N GLY A 397 0.89 -13.29 -11.34
CA GLY A 397 0.49 -14.61 -11.80
C GLY A 397 0.57 -15.75 -10.77
N VAL A 398 1.21 -15.54 -9.61
CA VAL A 398 1.40 -16.60 -8.58
C VAL A 398 0.71 -16.25 -7.26
N TRP A 399 0.97 -15.07 -6.74
CA TRP A 399 0.41 -14.56 -5.49
C TRP A 399 -0.16 -13.14 -5.69
N PRO A 400 -1.29 -13.00 -6.41
CA PRO A 400 -2.02 -11.74 -6.48
C PRO A 400 -2.73 -11.44 -5.15
N ASP A 401 -3.07 -10.16 -4.91
CA ASP A 401 -3.72 -9.72 -3.67
C ASP A 401 -4.91 -10.58 -3.23
N PRO A 402 -5.88 -10.91 -4.10
CA PRO A 402 -7.03 -11.70 -3.68
C PRO A 402 -6.65 -13.07 -3.14
N LYS A 403 -5.56 -13.67 -3.65
CA LYS A 403 -5.07 -14.97 -3.16
C LYS A 403 -4.39 -14.83 -1.80
N ILE A 404 -3.52 -13.83 -1.63
CA ILE A 404 -2.88 -13.55 -0.32
C ILE A 404 -3.96 -13.30 0.73
N PHE A 405 -4.96 -12.52 0.37
CA PHE A 405 -6.08 -12.21 1.24
C PHE A 405 -6.84 -13.46 1.67
N LYS A 406 -7.25 -14.27 0.70
CA LYS A 406 -8.06 -15.47 0.90
C LYS A 406 -7.30 -16.60 1.61
N GLU A 407 -6.02 -16.82 1.28
CA GLU A 407 -5.26 -17.99 1.74
C GLU A 407 -4.36 -17.70 2.94
N VAL A 408 -4.04 -16.43 3.24
CA VAL A 408 -3.13 -16.05 4.32
C VAL A 408 -3.84 -15.19 5.37
N ILE A 409 -4.41 -14.05 4.96
CA ILE A 409 -4.92 -13.05 5.89
C ILE A 409 -6.21 -13.52 6.55
N ILE A 410 -7.23 -13.88 5.78
CA ILE A 410 -8.53 -14.32 6.32
C ILE A 410 -8.40 -15.53 7.22
N PRO A 411 -7.69 -16.63 6.86
CA PRO A 411 -7.55 -17.78 7.75
C PRO A 411 -6.92 -17.44 9.10
N TRP A 412 -5.91 -16.56 9.11
CA TRP A 412 -5.29 -16.13 10.35
C TRP A 412 -6.24 -15.29 11.21
N LEU A 413 -6.95 -14.34 10.62
CA LEU A 413 -7.94 -13.51 11.32
C LEU A 413 -9.08 -14.36 11.89
N VAL A 414 -9.61 -15.30 11.11
CA VAL A 414 -10.65 -16.25 11.56
C VAL A 414 -10.16 -17.04 12.77
N LYS A 415 -8.96 -17.65 12.69
CA LYS A 415 -8.37 -18.39 13.79
C LYS A 415 -8.19 -17.51 15.04
N THR A 416 -7.71 -16.30 14.88
CA THR A 416 -7.42 -15.37 15.97
C THR A 416 -8.70 -14.91 16.68
N LEU A 417 -9.74 -14.59 15.91
CA LEU A 417 -11.00 -14.05 16.42
C LEU A 417 -11.96 -15.13 16.95
N GLN A 418 -11.86 -16.37 16.49
CA GLN A 418 -12.69 -17.50 16.95
C GLN A 418 -12.04 -18.29 18.09
N ALA A 419 -10.75 -18.08 18.37
CA ALA A 419 -10.09 -18.73 19.50
C ALA A 419 -10.77 -18.33 20.83
N PRO A 420 -10.90 -19.25 21.82
CA PRO A 420 -11.36 -18.92 23.16
C PRO A 420 -10.59 -17.74 23.75
N ALA A 421 -11.22 -16.96 24.62
CA ALA A 421 -10.50 -15.98 25.42
C ALA A 421 -9.57 -16.73 26.39
N ASN A 422 -8.28 -16.37 26.40
CA ASN A 422 -7.33 -16.90 27.39
C ASN A 422 -7.60 -16.31 28.75
#